data_b90b778e3a9060282b88852b1738df8f
#
_entry.id   b90b778e3a9060282b88852b1738df8f
#
_cell.length_a   1.000
_cell.length_b   1.000
_cell.length_c   1.000
_cell.angle_alpha   90.00
_cell.angle_beta   90.00
_cell.angle_gamma   90.00
#
_symmetry.space_group_name_H-M   'P 1'
#
loop_
_entity.id
_entity.type
_entity.pdbx_description
1 polymer ?
#
loop_
_entity_poly.entity_id
_entity_poly.type
_entity_poly.pdbx_seq_one_letter_code
_entity_poly.pdbx_strand_id
1 'polypeptide(L)' 'MEGTVKFFNYEKGFGFIVPSQPGDDIFVHQSGLIDEIKDNDKVGFESKQGKKGMNAVNVKYIG' A
#
# COMPACT_ATOMS: atom_id res chain seq x y z
N MET A 1 -9.04 2.64 -5.04
CA MET A 1 -9.15 2.58 -3.57
C MET A 1 -8.16 3.53 -2.95
N GLU A 2 -8.46 3.98 -1.75
CA GLU A 2 -7.60 4.90 -1.01
C GLU A 2 -7.30 4.33 0.36
N GLY A 3 -6.20 4.77 0.93
CA GLY A 3 -5.82 4.37 2.27
C GLY A 3 -4.64 5.19 2.77
N THR A 4 -4.16 4.81 3.96
CA THR A 4 -3.03 5.47 4.59
C THR A 4 -1.92 4.46 4.81
N VAL A 5 -0.71 4.83 4.44
CA VAL A 5 0.44 3.94 4.64
C VAL A 5 0.67 3.77 6.14
N LYS A 6 0.59 2.54 6.62
CA LYS A 6 0.89 2.22 8.00
C LYS A 6 2.39 2.30 8.25
N PHE A 7 3.15 1.67 7.37
CA PHE A 7 4.60 1.81 7.31
C PHE A 7 5.07 1.28 5.96
N PHE A 8 6.26 1.69 5.57
CA PHE A 8 6.94 1.09 4.42
C PHE A 8 8.42 0.98 4.71
N ASN A 9 8.97 -0.21 4.54
CA ASN A 9 10.38 -0.48 4.78
C ASN A 9 11.08 -0.66 3.44
N TYR A 10 11.81 0.37 3.00
CA TYR A 10 12.50 0.33 1.71
C TYR A 10 13.67 -0.65 1.71
N GLU A 11 14.22 -0.91 2.86
CA GLU A 11 15.31 -1.86 2.98
C GLU A 11 14.85 -3.28 2.66
N LYS A 12 13.66 -3.63 3.11
CA LYS A 12 13.05 -4.94 2.85
C LYS A 12 12.12 -4.94 1.64
N GLY A 13 11.75 -3.76 1.15
CA GLY A 13 10.95 -3.61 -0.05
C GLY A 13 9.47 -3.89 0.12
N PHE A 14 8.91 -3.71 1.32
CA PHE A 14 7.47 -3.92 1.53
C PHE A 14 6.92 -3.06 2.64
N GLY A 15 5.60 -3.00 2.71
CA GLY A 15 4.89 -2.29 3.77
C GLY A 15 3.43 -2.68 3.79
N PHE A 16 2.64 -1.91 4.52
CA PHE A 16 1.20 -2.14 4.64
C PHE A 16 0.44 -0.83 4.52
N ILE A 17 -0.75 -0.92 3.94
CA ILE A 17 -1.67 0.20 3.79
C ILE A 17 -2.93 -0.13 4.58
N VAL A 18 -3.37 0.83 5.40
CA VAL A 18 -4.67 0.73 6.08
C VAL A 18 -5.71 1.32 5.15
N PRO A 19 -6.63 0.51 4.61
CA PRO A 19 -7.62 1.04 3.69
C PRO A 19 -8.55 2.04 4.38
N SER A 20 -9.08 3.00 3.62
CA SER A 20 -10.01 3.98 4.17
C SER A 20 -11.36 3.37 4.51
N GLN A 21 -11.67 2.21 3.95
CA GLN A 21 -12.87 1.46 4.29
C GLN A 21 -12.52 0.38 5.30
N PRO A 22 -13.49 -0.07 6.12
CA PRO A 22 -13.21 -1.14 7.09
C PRO A 22 -12.66 -2.38 6.41
N GLY A 23 -11.62 -2.98 7.01
CA GLY A 23 -11.01 -4.17 6.46
C GLY A 23 -9.60 -4.35 7.01
N ASP A 24 -8.98 -5.45 6.61
CA ASP A 24 -7.62 -5.77 7.03
C ASP A 24 -6.60 -4.90 6.30
N ASP A 25 -5.42 -4.76 6.91
CA ASP A 25 -4.29 -4.08 6.27
C ASP A 25 -3.95 -4.78 4.96
N ILE A 26 -3.54 -3.98 3.98
CA ILE A 26 -3.23 -4.49 2.65
C ILE A 26 -1.73 -4.46 2.45
N PHE A 27 -1.16 -5.60 2.08
CA PHE A 27 0.27 -5.72 1.80
C PHE A 27 0.63 -4.95 0.53
N VAL A 28 1.76 -4.25 0.56
CA VAL A 28 2.28 -3.56 -0.62
C VAL A 28 3.76 -3.90 -0.78
N HIS A 29 4.12 -4.32 -2.01
CA HIS A 29 5.51 -4.59 -2.36
C HIS A 29 6.07 -3.39 -3.12
N GLN A 30 7.37 -3.18 -3.02
CA GLN A 30 8.04 -2.06 -3.69
C GLN A 30 7.73 -2.00 -5.19
N SER A 31 7.60 -3.15 -5.84
CA SER A 31 7.29 -3.22 -7.27
C SER A 31 5.89 -2.71 -7.60
N GLY A 32 5.02 -2.58 -6.60
CA GLY A 32 3.67 -2.06 -6.80
C GLY A 32 3.56 -0.55 -6.62
N LEU A 33 4.66 0.14 -6.33
CA LEU A 33 4.65 1.58 -6.12
C LEU A 33 4.84 2.33 -7.43
N ILE A 34 3.98 3.34 -7.66
CA ILE A 34 4.20 4.31 -8.73
C ILE A 34 5.03 5.46 -8.18
N ASP A 35 4.70 5.90 -6.97
CA ASP A 35 5.38 6.99 -6.29
C ASP A 35 6.09 6.48 -5.04
N GLU A 36 7.09 7.22 -4.62
CA GLU A 36 7.73 6.99 -3.33
C GLU A 36 6.77 7.39 -2.21
N ILE A 37 6.61 6.52 -1.23
CA ILE A 37 5.69 6.74 -0.12
C ILE A 37 6.42 6.53 1.21
N LYS A 38 5.83 7.05 2.27
CA LYS A 38 6.37 6.89 3.62
C LYS A 38 5.23 6.76 4.62
N ASP A 39 5.57 6.48 5.86
CA ASP A 39 4.61 6.26 6.93
C ASP A 39 3.62 7.42 7.00
N ASN A 40 2.35 7.08 7.15
CA ASN A 40 1.23 8.00 7.28
C ASN A 40 0.85 8.77 6.02
N ASP A 41 1.49 8.51 4.88
CA ASP A 41 1.08 9.13 3.61
C ASP A 41 -0.28 8.60 3.17
N LYS A 42 -1.09 9.48 2.61
CA LYS A 42 -2.35 9.07 2.00
C LYS A 42 -2.09 8.69 0.54
N VAL A 43 -2.58 7.53 0.15
CA VAL A 43 -2.29 6.95 -1.17
C VAL A 43 -3.54 6.43 -1.85
N GLY A 44 -3.51 6.45 -3.17
CA GLY A 44 -4.49 5.75 -3.99
C GLY A 44 -3.84 4.47 -4.52
N PHE A 45 -4.60 3.42 -4.64
CA PHE A 45 -4.06 2.14 -5.10
C PHE A 45 -5.17 1.25 -5.64
N GLU A 46 -4.75 0.18 -6.32
CA GLU A 46 -5.65 -0.89 -6.73
C GLU A 46 -5.30 -2.13 -5.92
N SER A 47 -6.29 -2.97 -5.65
CA SER A 47 -6.05 -4.22 -4.95
C SER A 47 -5.99 -5.37 -5.95
N LYS A 48 -5.09 -6.32 -5.70
CA LYS A 48 -4.93 -7.49 -6.53
C LYS A 48 -4.74 -8.69 -5.62
N GLN A 49 -5.43 -9.79 -5.93
CA GLN A 49 -5.28 -11.00 -5.12
C GLN A 49 -3.94 -11.65 -5.40
N GLY A 50 -3.16 -11.87 -4.34
CA GLY A 50 -1.88 -12.55 -4.40
C GLY A 50 -1.94 -13.88 -3.68
N LYS A 51 -0.79 -14.54 -3.58
CA LYS A 51 -0.69 -15.88 -2.96
C LYS A 51 -1.01 -15.85 -1.47
N LYS A 52 -0.75 -14.72 -0.81
CA LYS A 52 -0.92 -14.60 0.65
C LYS A 52 -2.06 -13.66 1.01
N GLY A 53 -2.92 -13.30 0.06
CA GLY A 53 -4.02 -12.37 0.27
C GLY A 53 -3.95 -11.21 -0.69
N MET A 54 -4.65 -10.11 -0.33
CA MET A 54 -4.72 -8.94 -1.19
C MET A 54 -3.45 -8.12 -1.14
N ASN A 55 -2.98 -7.70 -2.31
CA ASN A 55 -1.83 -6.82 -2.45
C ASN A 55 -2.26 -5.51 -3.07
N ALA A 56 -1.61 -4.41 -2.66
CA ALA A 56 -1.81 -3.12 -3.30
C ALA A 56 -0.86 -2.99 -4.48
N VAL A 57 -1.39 -2.53 -5.61
CA VAL A 57 -0.60 -2.26 -6.82
C VAL A 57 -0.95 -0.87 -7.33
N ASN A 58 -0.10 -0.32 -8.19
CA ASN A 58 -0.29 1.02 -8.74
C ASN A 58 -0.50 2.05 -7.63
N VAL A 59 0.30 1.96 -6.58
CA VAL A 59 0.20 2.82 -5.40
C VAL A 59 0.80 4.18 -5.73
N LYS A 60 0.00 5.24 -5.55
CA LYS A 60 0.45 6.60 -5.81
C LYS A 60 0.09 7.51 -4.64
N TYR A 61 0.93 8.51 -4.43
CA TYR A 61 0.73 9.50 -3.38
C TYR A 61 -0.40 10.45 -3.76
N ILE A 62 -1.34 10.69 -2.86
CA ILE A 62 -2.46 11.60 -3.13
C ILE A 62 -2.63 12.69 -2.07
N GLY A 63 -1.83 12.69 -1.02
CA GLY A 63 -1.90 13.79 -0.06
C GLY A 63 -1.53 13.50 1.36
#